data_598f5d3c10f252f0859c08a29c806d87
#
_entry.id   598f5d3c10f252f0859c08a29c806d87
#
_cell.length_a   1.000
_cell.length_b   1.000
_cell.length_c   1.000
_cell.angle_alpha   90.00
_cell.angle_beta   90.00
_cell.angle_gamma   90.00
#
_symmetry.space_group_name_H-M   'P 1'
#
loop_
_entity.id
_entity.type
_entity.pdbx_description
1 polymer ?
#
loop_
_entity_poly.entity_id
_entity_poly.type
_entity_poly.pdbx_seq_one_letter_code
_entity_poly.pdbx_strand_id
1 'polypeptide(L)'
;MNIYIHTKRCTRFLRVYMSESAATVRFIGHVKEREDQISVIELSEEYCPGLLGIEEYSHLIILYWMHLVDNEGQRGTLYCYPRRDRRSEPRGVFTCRNPSRPNPIGLTVVEFMELDGCKLRVKGLDAFEGSPIVDIKSYSPLSDAYSDAKIPDWSWDLKK
;
A
#
# COMPACT_ATOMS: atom_id res chain seq x y z
N MET A 1 13.85 -20.67 -12.94
CA MET A 1 15.07 -19.86 -12.92
C MET A 1 15.39 -19.57 -11.46
N ASN A 2 16.37 -20.29 -10.91
CA ASN A 2 16.71 -20.24 -9.48
C ASN A 2 17.52 -18.96 -9.21
N ILE A 3 16.96 -18.08 -8.40
CA ILE A 3 17.73 -16.94 -7.86
C ILE A 3 18.43 -17.45 -6.60
N TYR A 4 19.71 -17.79 -6.73
CA TYR A 4 20.60 -18.04 -5.59
C TYR A 4 21.02 -16.70 -5.00
N ILE A 5 20.48 -16.33 -3.85
CA ILE A 5 21.05 -15.28 -3.01
C ILE A 5 21.96 -15.94 -1.99
N HIS A 6 23.25 -15.89 -2.25
CA HIS A 6 24.28 -16.37 -1.34
C HIS A 6 24.63 -15.26 -0.35
N THR A 7 24.10 -15.32 0.87
CA THR A 7 24.78 -14.74 2.03
C THR A 7 24.42 -15.50 3.29
N LYS A 8 25.42 -16.18 3.86
CA LYS A 8 25.35 -17.00 5.08
C LYS A 8 24.93 -16.25 6.38
N ARG A 9 24.55 -14.97 6.31
CA ARG A 9 24.11 -14.17 7.48
C ARG A 9 22.59 -13.97 7.56
N CYS A 10 21.84 -14.30 6.51
CA CYS A 10 20.39 -14.08 6.49
C CYS A 10 19.56 -15.25 7.05
N THR A 11 20.14 -16.45 7.16
CA THR A 11 19.41 -17.65 7.57
C THR A 11 19.01 -17.69 9.04
N ARG A 12 19.65 -16.91 9.91
CA ARG A 12 19.31 -16.91 11.35
C ARG A 12 18.11 -16.00 11.67
N PHE A 13 17.88 -14.95 10.86
CA PHE A 13 16.71 -14.07 11.00
C PHE A 13 15.43 -14.68 10.40
N LEU A 14 15.53 -15.39 9.30
CA LEU A 14 14.37 -16.05 8.67
C LEU A 14 13.76 -17.16 9.54
N ARG A 15 14.55 -17.84 10.38
CA ARG A 15 14.07 -18.95 11.24
C ARG A 15 13.21 -18.47 12.41
N VAL A 16 13.34 -17.23 12.86
CA VAL A 16 12.57 -16.66 13.97
C VAL A 16 11.19 -16.19 13.50
N TYR A 17 11.05 -15.79 12.23
CA TYR A 17 9.77 -15.28 11.68
C TYR A 17 8.85 -16.36 11.11
N MET A 18 9.31 -17.58 10.90
CA MET A 18 8.49 -18.65 10.30
C MET A 18 7.69 -19.47 11.32
N SER A 19 7.77 -19.17 12.61
CA SER A 19 6.98 -19.90 13.64
C SER A 19 5.63 -19.24 13.95
N GLU A 20 5.40 -17.99 13.52
CA GLU A 20 4.14 -17.28 13.71
C GLU A 20 3.47 -17.01 12.38
N SER A 21 2.19 -17.33 12.30
CA SER A 21 1.34 -17.05 11.13
C SER A 21 0.95 -15.56 11.00
N ALA A 22 1.38 -14.72 11.94
CA ALA A 22 1.07 -13.30 12.01
C ALA A 22 2.27 -12.48 12.49
N ALA A 23 2.31 -11.21 12.09
CA ALA A 23 3.25 -10.21 12.58
C ALA A 23 2.49 -8.94 12.98
N THR A 24 3.05 -8.17 13.91
CA THR A 24 2.50 -6.88 14.29
C THR A 24 3.02 -5.79 13.36
N VAL A 25 2.10 -5.02 12.80
CA VAL A 25 2.39 -3.81 12.02
C VAL A 25 2.21 -2.59 12.90
N ARG A 26 3.16 -1.66 12.88
CA ARG A 26 3.04 -0.37 13.54
C ARG A 26 2.48 0.65 12.55
N PHE A 27 1.48 1.41 12.98
CA PHE A 27 1.02 2.55 12.21
C PHE A 27 1.89 3.76 12.52
N ILE A 28 2.46 4.34 11.47
CA ILE A 28 3.41 5.46 11.58
C ILE A 28 2.73 6.83 11.57
N GLY A 29 1.43 6.88 11.27
CA GLY A 29 0.62 8.09 11.17
C GLY A 29 -0.75 7.78 10.63
N HIS A 30 -1.45 8.78 10.17
CA HIS A 30 -2.79 8.64 9.60
C HIS A 30 -3.07 9.73 8.54
N VAL A 31 -4.06 9.50 7.70
CA VAL A 31 -4.62 10.54 6.82
C VAL A 31 -5.44 11.50 7.68
N LYS A 32 -4.95 12.73 7.83
CA LYS A 32 -5.57 13.75 8.69
C LYS A 32 -6.71 14.47 8.00
N GLU A 33 -6.49 14.84 6.74
CA GLU A 33 -7.41 15.65 5.94
C GLU A 33 -7.43 15.14 4.52
N ARG A 34 -8.58 15.24 3.88
CA ARG A 34 -8.75 14.93 2.46
C ARG A 34 -9.71 15.92 1.82
N GLU A 35 -9.22 16.66 0.84
CA GLU A 35 -10.01 17.58 0.03
C GLU A 35 -9.74 17.30 -1.45
N ASP A 36 -10.77 16.89 -2.18
CA ASP A 36 -10.67 16.46 -3.58
C ASP A 36 -9.60 15.38 -3.80
N GLN A 37 -8.53 15.72 -4.52
CA GLN A 37 -7.39 14.85 -4.79
C GLN A 37 -6.20 15.08 -3.85
N ILE A 38 -6.29 16.07 -2.96
CA ILE A 38 -5.23 16.41 -2.03
C ILE A 38 -5.52 15.78 -0.68
N SER A 39 -4.48 15.18 -0.08
CA SER A 39 -4.55 14.61 1.26
C SER A 39 -3.38 15.10 2.09
N VAL A 40 -3.62 15.30 3.38
CA VAL A 40 -2.59 15.56 4.38
C VAL A 40 -2.39 14.29 5.20
N ILE A 41 -1.18 13.75 5.17
CA ILE A 41 -0.76 12.64 6.01
C ILE A 41 0.01 13.24 7.19
N GLU A 42 -0.43 12.95 8.42
CA GLU A 42 0.27 13.37 9.64
C GLU A 42 0.94 12.15 10.27
N LEU A 43 2.27 12.19 10.39
CA LEU A 43 3.05 11.17 11.10
C LEU A 43 3.10 11.44 12.59
N SER A 44 3.21 10.36 13.38
CA SER A 44 3.52 10.47 14.80
C SER A 44 4.94 11.03 14.99
N GLU A 45 5.15 11.85 16.01
CA GLU A 45 6.41 12.57 16.23
C GLU A 45 7.64 11.65 16.25
N GLU A 46 7.51 10.43 16.78
CA GLU A 46 8.59 9.43 16.85
C GLU A 46 9.08 8.98 15.46
N TYR A 47 8.23 9.08 14.41
CA TYR A 47 8.57 8.68 13.03
C TYR A 47 8.92 9.87 12.13
N CYS A 48 8.72 11.09 12.59
CA CYS A 48 8.99 12.32 11.85
C CYS A 48 10.45 12.40 11.31
N PRO A 49 11.48 11.97 12.06
CA PRO A 49 12.84 11.96 11.56
C PRO A 49 13.05 11.09 10.31
N GLY A 50 12.16 10.11 10.07
CA GLY A 50 12.18 9.27 8.86
C GLY A 50 11.82 9.99 7.57
N LEU A 51 11.36 11.25 7.65
CA LEU A 51 11.03 12.08 6.49
C LEU A 51 12.24 12.88 5.94
N LEU A 52 13.39 12.80 6.58
CA LEU A 52 14.58 13.54 6.14
C LEU A 52 14.93 13.24 4.68
N GLY A 53 14.93 14.28 3.84
CA GLY A 53 15.24 14.19 2.40
C GLY A 53 14.08 13.70 1.53
N ILE A 54 12.87 13.55 2.06
CA ILE A 54 11.71 13.07 1.28
C ILE A 54 11.30 14.08 0.20
N GLU A 55 11.60 15.35 0.40
CA GLU A 55 11.34 16.45 -0.53
C GLU A 55 12.15 16.39 -1.83
N GLU A 56 13.18 15.54 -1.88
CA GLU A 56 13.96 15.29 -3.09
C GLU A 56 13.19 14.43 -4.11
N TYR A 57 12.08 13.80 -3.69
CA TYR A 57 11.27 12.92 -4.51
C TYR A 57 9.98 13.60 -4.96
N SER A 58 9.66 13.51 -6.24
CA SER A 58 8.39 14.01 -6.80
C SER A 58 7.20 13.11 -6.52
N HIS A 59 7.45 11.80 -6.31
CA HIS A 59 6.41 10.80 -6.07
C HIS A 59 6.80 9.86 -4.94
N LEU A 60 5.78 9.40 -4.22
CA LEU A 60 5.92 8.47 -3.10
C LEU A 60 4.95 7.31 -3.27
N ILE A 61 5.31 6.17 -2.70
CA ILE A 61 4.44 5.01 -2.53
C ILE A 61 3.91 5.07 -1.09
N ILE A 62 2.59 5.19 -0.95
CA ILE A 62 1.93 5.18 0.36
C ILE A 62 1.27 3.83 0.57
N LEU A 63 1.66 3.13 1.64
CA LEU A 63 0.97 1.96 2.14
C LEU A 63 0.09 2.35 3.33
N TYR A 64 -1.18 2.02 3.26
CA TYR A 64 -2.16 2.39 4.28
C TYR A 64 -3.07 1.23 4.64
N TRP A 65 -3.65 1.28 5.83
CA TRP A 65 -4.58 0.29 6.30
C TRP A 65 -6.00 0.65 5.91
N MET A 66 -6.70 -0.23 5.22
CA MET A 66 -8.10 -0.04 4.83
C MET A 66 -9.01 -0.38 6.02
N HIS A 67 -8.94 0.44 7.07
CA HIS A 67 -9.51 0.20 8.40
C HIS A 67 -11.03 0.02 8.42
N LEU A 68 -11.75 0.63 7.48
CA LEU A 68 -13.22 0.55 7.41
C LEU A 68 -13.73 -0.84 7.00
N VAL A 69 -12.86 -1.68 6.45
CA VAL A 69 -13.20 -3.05 6.03
C VAL A 69 -12.44 -4.11 6.84
N ASP A 70 -11.78 -3.70 7.91
CA ASP A 70 -11.00 -4.60 8.75
C ASP A 70 -11.88 -5.33 9.78
N ASN A 71 -12.48 -6.41 9.34
CA ASN A 71 -13.24 -7.33 10.18
C ASN A 71 -13.11 -8.77 9.64
N GLU A 72 -13.42 -9.77 10.46
CA GLU A 72 -13.24 -11.18 10.12
C GLU A 72 -13.94 -11.59 8.81
N GLY A 73 -15.16 -11.13 8.58
CA GLY A 73 -15.91 -11.45 7.36
C GLY A 73 -15.22 -10.92 6.09
N GLN A 74 -14.69 -9.71 6.15
CA GLN A 74 -13.99 -9.09 5.03
C GLN A 74 -12.59 -9.68 4.85
N ARG A 75 -11.89 -10.00 5.94
CA ARG A 75 -10.60 -10.69 5.89
C ARG A 75 -10.70 -12.10 5.33
N GLY A 76 -11.83 -12.80 5.54
CA GLY A 76 -12.09 -14.10 4.96
C GLY A 76 -12.37 -14.10 3.45
N THR A 77 -12.43 -12.93 2.80
CA THR A 77 -12.73 -12.83 1.37
C THR A 77 -11.54 -13.30 0.53
N LEU A 78 -11.71 -14.39 -0.21
CA LEU A 78 -10.71 -14.95 -1.13
C LEU A 78 -11.07 -14.77 -2.60
N TYR A 79 -12.30 -14.38 -2.90
CA TYR A 79 -12.81 -14.19 -4.26
C TYR A 79 -13.42 -12.79 -4.41
N CYS A 80 -13.25 -12.20 -5.56
CA CYS A 80 -13.87 -10.94 -5.96
C CYS A 80 -14.50 -11.08 -7.35
N TYR A 81 -15.47 -10.23 -7.64
CA TYR A 81 -16.08 -10.16 -8.96
C TYR A 81 -15.55 -8.89 -9.65
N PRO A 82 -14.95 -9.01 -10.86
CA PRO A 82 -14.53 -7.86 -11.64
C PRO A 82 -15.67 -6.86 -11.80
N ARG A 83 -15.36 -5.54 -11.69
CA ARG A 83 -16.36 -4.46 -11.83
C ARG A 83 -17.53 -4.54 -10.83
N ARG A 84 -17.42 -5.33 -9.76
CA ARG A 84 -18.50 -5.65 -8.83
C ARG A 84 -19.72 -6.30 -9.52
N ASP A 85 -19.54 -6.82 -10.73
CA ASP A 85 -20.58 -7.52 -11.48
C ASP A 85 -20.57 -9.01 -11.13
N ARG A 86 -21.53 -9.43 -10.32
CA ARG A 86 -21.67 -10.83 -9.88
C ARG A 86 -22.03 -11.81 -11.00
N ARG A 87 -22.35 -11.31 -12.19
CA ARG A 87 -22.57 -12.15 -13.39
C ARG A 87 -21.27 -12.54 -14.07
N SER A 88 -20.18 -11.81 -13.75
CA SER A 88 -18.86 -12.17 -14.26
C SER A 88 -18.27 -13.36 -13.49
N GLU A 89 -17.32 -14.04 -14.10
CA GLU A 89 -16.58 -15.10 -13.43
C GLU A 89 -15.82 -14.57 -12.21
N PRO A 90 -15.89 -15.26 -11.06
CA PRO A 90 -15.14 -14.87 -9.89
C PRO A 90 -13.64 -14.96 -10.14
N ARG A 91 -12.88 -14.08 -9.49
CA ARG A 91 -11.42 -14.04 -9.53
C ARG A 91 -10.85 -14.13 -8.12
N GLY A 92 -9.65 -14.67 -7.99
CA GLY A 92 -8.94 -14.67 -6.73
C GLY A 92 -8.67 -13.23 -6.27
N VAL A 93 -8.83 -12.95 -4.97
CA VAL A 93 -8.69 -11.59 -4.41
C VAL A 93 -7.32 -10.96 -4.68
N PHE A 94 -6.27 -11.77 -4.86
CA PHE A 94 -4.93 -11.29 -5.14
C PHE A 94 -4.73 -10.84 -6.61
N THR A 95 -5.65 -11.17 -7.49
CA THR A 95 -5.67 -10.64 -8.86
C THR A 95 -6.44 -9.33 -8.97
N CYS A 96 -7.03 -8.87 -7.89
CA CYS A 96 -7.84 -7.65 -7.78
C CYS A 96 -7.25 -6.73 -6.71
N ARG A 97 -7.61 -5.45 -6.76
CA ARG A 97 -7.31 -4.47 -5.69
C ARG A 97 -8.53 -4.24 -4.78
N ASN A 98 -9.30 -5.31 -4.53
CA ASN A 98 -10.45 -5.26 -3.63
C ASN A 98 -9.98 -5.02 -2.19
N PRO A 99 -10.60 -4.08 -1.45
CA PRO A 99 -10.27 -3.83 -0.05
C PRO A 99 -10.59 -5.01 0.89
N SER A 100 -11.63 -5.80 0.58
CA SER A 100 -11.97 -7.02 1.31
C SER A 100 -10.98 -8.12 0.96
N ARG A 101 -10.01 -8.36 1.83
CA ARG A 101 -8.89 -9.28 1.62
C ARG A 101 -8.22 -9.64 2.95
N PRO A 102 -7.43 -10.73 3.04
CA PRO A 102 -6.82 -11.19 4.29
C PRO A 102 -6.02 -10.12 5.03
N ASN A 103 -5.23 -9.33 4.30
CA ASN A 103 -4.53 -8.17 4.83
C ASN A 103 -5.02 -6.92 4.08
N PRO A 104 -5.87 -6.09 4.68
CA PRO A 104 -6.49 -4.94 4.01
C PRO A 104 -5.50 -3.76 3.89
N ILE A 105 -4.40 -4.01 3.18
CA ILE A 105 -3.36 -3.02 2.90
C ILE A 105 -3.63 -2.42 1.53
N GLY A 106 -3.78 -1.09 1.50
CA GLY A 106 -3.83 -0.28 0.30
C GLY A 106 -2.44 0.18 -0.11
N LEU A 107 -2.24 0.39 -1.40
CA LEU A 107 -1.04 0.96 -1.99
C LEU A 107 -1.44 1.98 -3.05
N THR A 108 -0.91 3.21 -2.93
CA THR A 108 -1.10 4.26 -3.93
C THR A 108 0.23 4.97 -4.19
N VAL A 109 0.54 5.18 -5.45
CA VAL A 109 1.61 6.12 -5.85
C VAL A 109 0.98 7.50 -5.89
N VAL A 110 1.57 8.45 -5.17
CA VAL A 110 1.09 9.83 -5.03
C VAL A 110 2.12 10.83 -5.51
N GLU A 111 1.67 11.99 -5.97
CA GLU A 111 2.51 13.14 -6.20
C GLU A 111 2.82 13.80 -4.85
N PHE A 112 4.09 13.97 -4.52
CA PHE A 112 4.52 14.74 -3.36
C PHE A 112 4.37 16.23 -3.64
N MET A 113 3.78 16.98 -2.74
CA MET A 113 3.55 18.42 -2.90
C MET A 113 4.35 19.25 -1.92
N GLU A 114 4.31 18.91 -0.62
CA GLU A 114 4.87 19.72 0.44
C GLU A 114 5.13 18.90 1.71
N LEU A 115 6.15 19.27 2.46
CA LEU A 115 6.43 18.80 3.81
C LEU A 115 6.39 19.99 4.78
N ASP A 116 5.53 19.92 5.81
CA ASP A 116 5.46 20.87 6.92
C ASP A 116 5.59 20.11 8.26
N GLY A 117 6.78 20.11 8.81
CA GLY A 117 7.10 19.31 10.01
C GLY A 117 6.86 17.83 9.78
N CYS A 118 5.89 17.23 10.49
CA CYS A 118 5.50 15.83 10.34
C CYS A 118 4.31 15.62 9.40
N LYS A 119 3.92 16.63 8.64
CA LYS A 119 2.78 16.58 7.73
C LYS A 119 3.24 16.58 6.29
N LEU A 120 2.85 15.54 5.56
CA LEU A 120 3.04 15.44 4.12
C LEU A 120 1.75 15.83 3.41
N ARG A 121 1.85 16.75 2.47
CA ARG A 121 0.79 17.07 1.54
C ARG A 121 1.04 16.32 0.24
N VAL A 122 0.08 15.51 -0.16
CA VAL A 122 0.20 14.63 -1.33
C VAL A 122 -1.05 14.71 -2.19
N LYS A 123 -0.90 14.37 -3.50
CA LYS A 123 -2.03 14.34 -4.43
C LYS A 123 -2.23 12.94 -5.00
N GLY A 124 -3.49 12.53 -5.11
CA GLY A 124 -3.89 11.27 -5.73
C GLY A 124 -3.95 10.08 -4.77
N LEU A 125 -3.92 10.30 -3.45
CA LEU A 125 -4.04 9.23 -2.46
C LEU A 125 -5.46 8.64 -2.46
N ASP A 126 -5.56 7.32 -2.62
CA ASP A 126 -6.82 6.56 -2.56
C ASP A 126 -7.04 5.95 -1.16
N ALA A 127 -7.01 6.80 -0.14
CA ALA A 127 -7.30 6.42 1.24
C ALA A 127 -8.35 7.36 1.83
N PHE A 128 -9.12 6.88 2.78
CA PHE A 128 -10.08 7.71 3.51
C PHE A 128 -9.38 8.51 4.61
N GLU A 129 -9.99 9.60 5.01
CA GLU A 129 -9.61 10.31 6.24
C GLU A 129 -9.66 9.36 7.44
N GLY A 130 -8.70 9.46 8.33
CA GLY A 130 -8.52 8.52 9.45
C GLY A 130 -7.80 7.22 9.08
N SER A 131 -7.54 6.92 7.80
CA SER A 131 -6.81 5.71 7.42
C SER A 131 -5.41 5.70 8.03
N PRO A 132 -5.05 4.66 8.81
CA PRO A 132 -3.69 4.53 9.34
C PRO A 132 -2.67 4.33 8.22
N ILE A 133 -1.51 4.97 8.34
CA ILE A 133 -0.38 4.80 7.44
C ILE A 133 0.52 3.68 7.96
N VAL A 134 0.79 2.72 7.10
CA VAL A 134 1.63 1.54 7.39
C VAL A 134 3.09 1.83 7.07
N ASP A 135 3.35 2.46 5.91
CA ASP A 135 4.70 2.75 5.43
C ASP A 135 4.68 3.81 4.32
N ILE A 136 5.80 4.48 4.14
CA ILE A 136 6.05 5.41 3.05
C ILE A 136 7.36 5.00 2.38
N LYS A 137 7.35 4.91 1.05
CA LYS A 137 8.56 4.63 0.26
C LYS A 137 8.72 5.67 -0.84
N SER A 138 9.96 5.98 -1.16
CA SER A 138 10.25 6.75 -2.37
C SER A 138 9.84 5.96 -3.62
N TYR A 139 9.26 6.63 -4.60
CA TYR A 139 8.99 6.04 -5.91
C TYR A 139 10.18 6.25 -6.84
N SER A 140 10.64 5.17 -7.47
CA SER A 140 11.70 5.21 -8.48
C SER A 140 11.22 4.61 -9.79
N PRO A 141 11.14 5.39 -10.89
CA PRO A 141 10.79 4.85 -12.20
C PRO A 141 11.71 3.72 -12.67
N LEU A 142 12.95 3.68 -12.17
CA LEU A 142 13.93 2.65 -12.55
C LEU A 142 13.60 1.27 -11.96
N SER A 143 12.95 1.23 -10.81
CA SER A 143 12.62 -0.02 -10.11
C SER A 143 11.13 -0.33 -10.06
N ASP A 144 10.27 0.70 -10.13
CA ASP A 144 8.84 0.56 -9.86
C ASP A 144 7.98 0.62 -11.13
N ALA A 145 8.56 0.99 -12.28
CA ALA A 145 7.87 1.06 -13.55
C ALA A 145 8.33 -0.03 -14.53
N TYR A 146 7.38 -0.79 -15.07
CA TYR A 146 7.61 -1.81 -16.09
C TYR A 146 6.76 -1.51 -17.32
N SER A 147 7.37 -0.98 -18.37
CA SER A 147 6.68 -0.56 -19.61
C SER A 147 6.09 -1.72 -20.41
N ASP A 148 6.61 -2.94 -20.21
CA ASP A 148 6.17 -4.18 -20.85
C ASP A 148 5.21 -5.03 -20.00
N ALA A 149 4.81 -4.51 -18.83
CA ALA A 149 3.86 -5.19 -17.96
C ALA A 149 2.51 -5.40 -18.68
N LYS A 150 1.99 -6.63 -18.58
CA LYS A 150 0.71 -7.01 -19.18
C LYS A 150 -0.36 -7.13 -18.12
N ILE A 151 -1.55 -6.67 -18.44
CA ILE A 151 -2.75 -6.84 -17.64
C ILE A 151 -3.81 -7.60 -18.43
N PRO A 152 -4.67 -8.42 -17.78
CA PRO A 152 -5.73 -9.12 -18.48
C PRO A 152 -6.83 -8.16 -18.96
N ASP A 153 -7.52 -8.53 -20.06
CA ASP A 153 -8.54 -7.67 -20.68
C ASP A 153 -9.67 -7.25 -19.75
N TRP A 154 -10.07 -8.13 -18.83
CA TRP A 154 -11.11 -7.82 -17.86
C TRP A 154 -10.70 -6.75 -16.82
N SER A 155 -9.42 -6.42 -16.68
CA SER A 155 -8.91 -5.42 -15.74
C SER A 155 -8.82 -4.00 -16.34
N TRP A 156 -9.10 -3.82 -17.63
CA TRP A 156 -8.93 -2.55 -18.35
C TRP A 156 -9.85 -1.43 -17.90
N ASP A 157 -10.94 -1.72 -17.19
CA ASP A 157 -11.94 -0.71 -16.80
C ASP A 157 -11.63 0.01 -15.49
N LEU A 158 -10.42 -0.11 -15.00
CA LEU A 158 -9.92 0.78 -13.94
C LEU A 158 -9.38 2.10 -14.52
N LYS A 159 -9.64 2.40 -15.78
CA LYS A 159 -9.43 3.75 -16.31
C LYS A 159 -10.40 4.70 -15.62
N LYS A 160 -9.82 5.58 -14.85
CA LYS A 160 -10.47 6.75 -14.24
C LYS A 160 -11.12 7.63 -15.28
#